data_df838b78b8959515759b15576f6f6608
#
_entry.id   df838b78b8959515759b15576f6f6608
#
_cell.length_a   1.000
_cell.length_b   1.000
_cell.length_c   1.000
_cell.angle_alpha   90.00
_cell.angle_beta   90.00
_cell.angle_gamma   90.00
#
_symmetry.space_group_name_H-M   'P 1'
#
loop_
_entity.id
_entity.type
_entity.pdbx_description
1 polymer ?
#
loop_
_entity_poly.entity_id
_entity_poly.type
_entity_poly.pdbx_seq_one_letter_code
_entity_poly.pdbx_strand_id
1 'polypeptide(L)'
;MSSVADLAGVHELVSRLFEWPETEKEWEQYKLSDEQVAFFKENGYLANVKLLNSIQVESLRNELEEIADPNHPGHHLFYEFHSNESTDPSKVLFHALGAWRVAPGFHDVLWNPAFVMAASQLLGGSVRFWHDQLF
;
A
#
# COMPACT_ATOMS: atom_id res chain seq x y z
N MET A 1 -19.58 14.54 15.26
CA MET A 1 -18.45 13.63 14.99
C MET A 1 -18.21 13.63 13.49
N SER A 2 -17.02 13.99 13.05
CA SER A 2 -16.69 13.98 11.64
C SER A 2 -16.65 12.50 11.20
N SER A 3 -17.50 12.10 10.27
CA SER A 3 -17.45 10.75 9.70
C SER A 3 -16.29 10.68 8.72
N VAL A 4 -15.43 9.69 8.84
CA VAL A 4 -14.42 9.36 7.83
C VAL A 4 -15.15 8.82 6.60
N ALA A 5 -14.80 9.34 5.42
CA ALA A 5 -15.37 8.84 4.16
C ALA A 5 -14.77 7.48 3.82
N ASP A 6 -15.60 6.54 3.36
CA ASP A 6 -15.13 5.27 2.82
C ASP A 6 -14.52 5.50 1.42
N LEU A 7 -13.24 5.23 1.28
CA LEU A 7 -12.51 5.41 0.03
C LEU A 7 -12.68 4.24 -0.95
N ALA A 8 -13.39 3.18 -0.57
CA ALA A 8 -13.57 1.99 -1.42
C ALA A 8 -14.23 2.27 -2.78
N GLY A 9 -15.00 3.33 -2.89
CA GLY A 9 -15.63 3.76 -4.15
C GLY A 9 -14.83 4.78 -4.94
N VAL A 10 -13.64 5.19 -4.47
CA VAL A 10 -12.81 6.19 -5.13
C VAL A 10 -11.80 5.48 -6.03
N HIS A 11 -11.76 5.85 -7.31
CA HIS A 11 -10.91 5.23 -8.32
C HIS A 11 -9.91 6.22 -8.92
N GLU A 12 -9.38 7.09 -8.06
CA GLU A 12 -8.38 8.12 -8.39
C GLU A 12 -7.53 8.42 -7.16
N LEU A 13 -6.41 9.12 -7.33
CA LEU A 13 -5.57 9.59 -6.24
C LEU A 13 -6.37 10.58 -5.37
N VAL A 14 -6.33 10.38 -4.05
CA VAL A 14 -7.02 11.24 -3.06
C VAL A 14 -6.04 12.09 -2.25
N SER A 15 -4.78 11.70 -2.21
CA SER A 15 -3.68 12.46 -1.60
C SER A 15 -2.70 12.99 -2.67
N ARG A 16 -1.62 13.62 -2.21
CA ARG A 16 -0.50 14.03 -3.07
C ARG A 16 0.74 13.17 -2.87
N LEU A 17 0.55 11.96 -2.36
CA LEU A 17 1.66 11.08 -2.01
C LEU A 17 2.31 10.46 -3.24
N PHE A 18 1.53 10.24 -4.29
CA PHE A 18 1.98 9.68 -5.57
C PHE A 18 1.49 10.55 -6.73
N GLU A 19 2.20 10.43 -7.86
CA GLU A 19 1.80 11.00 -9.13
C GLU A 19 1.63 9.86 -10.12
N TRP A 20 0.51 9.87 -10.86
CA TRP A 20 0.25 8.87 -11.89
C TRP A 20 0.92 9.31 -13.19
N PRO A 21 1.82 8.48 -13.78
CA PRO A 21 2.47 8.82 -15.04
C PRO A 21 1.47 8.91 -16.19
N GLU A 22 1.60 9.95 -17.01
CA GLU A 22 0.71 10.20 -18.16
C GLU A 22 1.31 9.72 -19.49
N THR A 23 2.65 9.56 -19.54
CA THR A 23 3.38 9.21 -20.75
C THR A 23 4.19 7.93 -20.59
N GLU A 24 4.45 7.23 -21.69
CA GLU A 24 5.34 6.05 -21.70
C GLU A 24 6.73 6.36 -21.13
N LYS A 25 7.26 7.55 -21.44
CA LYS A 25 8.57 7.99 -20.95
C LYS A 25 8.61 8.12 -19.43
N GLU A 26 7.52 8.56 -18.81
CA GLU A 26 7.40 8.63 -17.35
C GLU A 26 7.29 7.24 -16.71
N TRP A 27 6.65 6.29 -17.39
CA TRP A 27 6.59 4.91 -16.96
C TRP A 27 7.94 4.18 -17.02
N GLU A 28 8.83 4.53 -17.96
CA GLU A 28 10.15 3.89 -18.12
C GLU A 28 10.98 3.88 -16.83
N GLN A 29 10.91 4.95 -16.02
CA GLN A 29 11.66 5.05 -14.76
C GLN A 29 11.24 4.03 -13.68
N TYR A 30 10.05 3.44 -13.82
CA TYR A 30 9.51 2.46 -12.88
C TYR A 30 9.70 1.01 -13.33
N LYS A 31 10.22 0.80 -14.54
CA LYS A 31 10.43 -0.55 -15.06
C LYS A 31 11.54 -1.28 -14.31
N LEU A 32 11.29 -2.54 -14.05
CA LEU A 32 12.34 -3.49 -13.67
C LEU A 32 13.22 -3.82 -14.87
N SER A 33 14.50 -4.14 -14.63
CA SER A 33 15.38 -4.63 -15.68
C SER A 33 14.99 -6.06 -16.12
N ASP A 34 15.45 -6.44 -17.31
CA ASP A 34 15.23 -7.81 -17.81
C ASP A 34 15.85 -8.86 -16.89
N GLU A 35 17.00 -8.55 -16.26
CA GLU A 35 17.66 -9.42 -15.29
C GLU A 35 16.82 -9.60 -14.03
N GLN A 36 16.18 -8.54 -13.54
CA GLN A 36 15.30 -8.62 -12.37
C GLN A 36 14.07 -9.48 -12.67
N VAL A 37 13.47 -9.31 -13.84
CA VAL A 37 12.33 -10.12 -14.28
C VAL A 37 12.73 -11.59 -14.47
N ALA A 38 13.90 -11.85 -15.07
CA ALA A 38 14.43 -13.21 -15.23
C ALA A 38 14.70 -13.86 -13.87
N PHE A 39 15.32 -13.13 -12.95
CA PHE A 39 15.57 -13.60 -11.57
C PHE A 39 14.27 -14.01 -10.87
N PHE A 40 13.22 -13.19 -10.97
CA PHE A 40 11.92 -13.52 -10.38
C PHE A 40 11.33 -14.82 -10.98
N LYS A 41 11.42 -14.97 -12.31
CA LYS A 41 10.91 -16.18 -12.98
C LYS A 41 11.62 -17.46 -12.54
N GLU A 42 12.91 -17.36 -12.26
CA GLU A 42 13.74 -18.50 -11.82
C GLU A 42 13.54 -18.80 -10.33
N ASN A 43 13.45 -17.76 -9.47
CA ASN A 43 13.53 -17.93 -8.02
C ASN A 43 12.18 -17.74 -7.30
N GLY A 44 11.16 -17.20 -7.96
CA GLY A 44 9.83 -16.97 -7.40
C GLY A 44 9.70 -15.73 -6.48
N TYR A 45 10.75 -14.93 -6.35
CA TYR A 45 10.75 -13.68 -5.58
C TYR A 45 11.70 -12.66 -6.20
N LEU A 46 11.50 -11.40 -5.87
CA LEU A 46 12.41 -10.30 -6.17
C LEU A 46 12.53 -9.39 -4.95
N ALA A 47 13.74 -9.19 -4.45
CA ALA A 47 14.05 -8.31 -3.33
C ALA A 47 14.63 -6.97 -3.81
N ASN A 48 14.68 -5.99 -2.89
CA ASN A 48 15.32 -4.69 -3.09
C ASN A 48 14.70 -3.82 -4.19
N VAL A 49 13.42 -3.99 -4.47
CA VAL A 49 12.65 -3.05 -5.32
C VAL A 49 12.29 -1.83 -4.47
N LYS A 50 12.79 -0.66 -4.87
CA LYS A 50 12.48 0.59 -4.16
C LYS A 50 11.10 1.09 -4.57
N LEU A 51 10.12 0.93 -3.70
CA LEU A 51 8.73 1.34 -3.93
C LEU A 51 8.40 2.73 -3.38
N LEU A 52 9.05 3.14 -2.29
CA LEU A 52 8.78 4.37 -1.55
C LEU A 52 10.06 5.17 -1.30
N ASN A 53 9.95 6.48 -1.30
CA ASN A 53 10.98 7.37 -0.79
C ASN A 53 10.75 7.67 0.72
N SER A 54 11.70 8.36 1.36
CA SER A 54 11.64 8.64 2.79
C SER A 54 10.44 9.51 3.20
N ILE A 55 10.03 10.43 2.35
CA ILE A 55 8.87 11.32 2.61
C ILE A 55 7.58 10.49 2.58
N GLN A 56 7.45 9.60 1.60
CA GLN A 56 6.29 8.70 1.48
C GLN A 56 6.21 7.73 2.67
N VAL A 57 7.36 7.18 3.09
CA VAL A 57 7.41 6.31 4.27
C VAL A 57 6.96 7.05 5.51
N GLU A 58 7.45 8.28 5.74
CA GLU A 58 7.08 9.06 6.92
C GLU A 58 5.59 9.44 6.91
N SER A 59 5.06 9.83 5.74
CA SER A 59 3.63 10.11 5.60
C SER A 59 2.77 8.89 5.94
N LEU A 60 3.11 7.71 5.43
CA LEU A 60 2.38 6.48 5.73
C LEU A 60 2.52 6.05 7.20
N ARG A 61 3.66 6.31 7.84
CA ARG A 61 3.84 6.07 9.28
C ARG A 61 2.91 6.93 10.12
N ASN A 62 2.81 8.23 9.80
CA ASN A 62 1.92 9.13 10.51
C ASN A 62 0.45 8.68 10.35
N GLU A 63 0.02 8.31 9.14
CA GLU A 63 -1.31 7.77 8.93
C GLU A 63 -1.53 6.45 9.69
N LEU A 64 -0.51 5.58 9.73
CA LEU A 64 -0.59 4.33 10.49
C LEU A 64 -0.80 4.59 11.99
N GLU A 65 -0.08 5.54 12.57
CA GLU A 65 -0.25 5.93 13.98
C GLU A 65 -1.68 6.42 14.25
N GLU A 66 -2.26 7.20 13.34
CA GLU A 66 -3.64 7.67 13.46
C GLU A 66 -4.66 6.54 13.38
N ILE A 67 -4.55 5.66 12.37
CA ILE A 67 -5.52 4.57 12.18
C ILE A 67 -5.35 3.40 13.15
N ALA A 68 -4.19 3.29 13.80
CA ALA A 68 -3.96 2.30 14.85
C ALA A 68 -4.66 2.63 16.17
N ASP A 69 -5.13 3.88 16.38
CA ASP A 69 -5.94 4.23 17.53
C ASP A 69 -7.30 3.52 17.45
N PRO A 70 -7.66 2.66 18.44
CA PRO A 70 -8.95 1.98 18.48
C PRO A 70 -10.17 2.92 18.49
N ASN A 71 -9.99 4.19 18.83
CA ASN A 71 -11.03 5.21 18.82
C ASN A 71 -11.11 6.00 17.49
N HIS A 72 -10.29 5.65 16.51
CA HIS A 72 -10.32 6.32 15.22
C HIS A 72 -11.72 6.23 14.58
N PRO A 73 -12.30 7.35 14.10
CA PRO A 73 -13.69 7.38 13.62
C PRO A 73 -13.94 6.51 12.38
N GLY A 74 -12.89 6.14 11.62
CA GLY A 74 -12.95 5.22 10.49
C GLY A 74 -12.85 3.74 10.84
N HIS A 75 -12.80 3.40 12.14
CA HIS A 75 -12.56 2.04 12.60
C HIS A 75 -13.58 1.01 12.06
N HIS A 76 -14.82 1.42 11.89
CA HIS A 76 -15.91 0.59 11.35
C HIS A 76 -15.75 0.24 9.86
N LEU A 77 -14.80 0.87 9.15
CA LEU A 77 -14.50 0.62 7.74
C LEU A 77 -13.46 -0.49 7.52
N PHE A 78 -12.70 -0.86 8.55
CA PHE A 78 -11.80 -2.00 8.45
C PHE A 78 -12.58 -3.30 8.24
N TYR A 79 -12.04 -4.21 7.44
CA TYR A 79 -12.57 -5.57 7.36
C TYR A 79 -12.20 -6.37 8.59
N GLU A 80 -11.01 -6.10 9.14
CA GLU A 80 -10.47 -6.73 10.33
C GLU A 80 -9.52 -5.75 11.03
N PHE A 81 -9.56 -5.72 12.36
CA PHE A 81 -8.71 -4.85 13.15
C PHE A 81 -8.42 -5.48 14.52
N HIS A 82 -7.15 -5.67 14.78
CA HIS A 82 -6.63 -6.16 16.05
C HIS A 82 -5.51 -5.23 16.54
N SER A 83 -5.74 -4.51 17.62
CA SER A 83 -4.74 -3.63 18.22
C SER A 83 -3.53 -4.42 18.75
N ASN A 84 -3.75 -5.66 19.17
CA ASN A 84 -2.68 -6.59 19.55
C ASN A 84 -3.18 -8.04 19.53
N GLU A 85 -2.60 -8.86 18.67
CA GLU A 85 -2.82 -10.31 18.60
C GLU A 85 -1.75 -11.12 19.38
N SER A 86 -0.76 -10.46 19.98
CA SER A 86 0.29 -11.15 20.70
C SER A 86 -0.24 -11.73 22.02
N THR A 87 0.12 -12.98 22.29
CA THR A 87 -0.06 -13.61 23.60
C THR A 87 1.09 -13.28 24.58
N ASP A 88 2.17 -12.70 24.07
CA ASP A 88 3.32 -12.21 24.86
C ASP A 88 3.05 -10.76 25.30
N PRO A 89 2.89 -10.47 26.61
CA PRO A 89 2.59 -9.13 27.09
C PRO A 89 3.71 -8.11 26.85
N SER A 90 4.91 -8.56 26.52
CA SER A 90 6.06 -7.68 26.18
C SER A 90 6.10 -7.28 24.70
N LYS A 91 5.19 -7.79 23.86
CA LYS A 91 5.17 -7.56 22.41
C LYS A 91 3.81 -7.08 21.96
N VAL A 92 3.81 -6.27 20.92
CA VAL A 92 2.60 -5.87 20.21
C VAL A 92 2.66 -6.46 18.81
N LEU A 93 1.62 -7.18 18.44
CA LEU A 93 1.37 -7.62 17.07
C LEU A 93 0.08 -6.93 16.61
N PHE A 94 0.25 -5.78 16.01
CA PHE A 94 -0.85 -5.06 15.35
C PHE A 94 -1.23 -5.78 14.07
N HIS A 95 -2.52 -5.89 13.78
CA HIS A 95 -3.00 -6.46 12.53
C HIS A 95 -4.28 -5.77 12.07
N ALA A 96 -4.30 -5.32 10.83
CA ALA A 96 -5.49 -4.72 10.23
C ALA A 96 -5.60 -5.01 8.73
N LEU A 97 -6.85 -5.13 8.27
CA LEU A 97 -7.25 -5.30 6.88
C LEU A 97 -8.19 -4.16 6.47
N GLY A 98 -7.89 -3.45 5.40
CA GLY A 98 -8.77 -2.40 4.90
C GLY A 98 -8.30 -0.97 5.18
N ALA A 99 -7.02 -0.74 5.48
CA ALA A 99 -6.47 0.59 5.68
C ALA A 99 -6.66 1.51 4.45
N TRP A 100 -6.61 0.95 3.25
CA TRP A 100 -6.88 1.65 1.99
C TRP A 100 -8.27 2.30 1.90
N ARG A 101 -9.22 1.85 2.71
CA ARG A 101 -10.56 2.44 2.80
C ARG A 101 -10.62 3.64 3.73
N VAL A 102 -9.68 3.73 4.65
CA VAL A 102 -9.71 4.63 5.81
C VAL A 102 -8.76 5.79 5.65
N ALA A 103 -7.55 5.54 5.15
CA ALA A 103 -6.45 6.49 5.12
C ALA A 103 -6.03 6.84 3.67
N PRO A 104 -5.96 8.14 3.31
CA PRO A 104 -5.66 8.60 1.96
C PRO A 104 -4.34 8.08 1.39
N GLY A 105 -3.26 8.08 2.16
CA GLY A 105 -1.97 7.59 1.71
C GLY A 105 -1.98 6.08 1.48
N PHE A 106 -2.63 5.30 2.37
CA PHE A 106 -2.80 3.85 2.16
C PHE A 106 -3.71 3.54 0.97
N HIS A 107 -4.74 4.35 0.72
CA HIS A 107 -5.52 4.28 -0.52
C HIS A 107 -4.63 4.49 -1.74
N ASP A 108 -3.81 5.52 -1.73
CA ASP A 108 -2.99 5.89 -2.89
C ASP A 108 -1.79 4.97 -3.12
N VAL A 109 -1.38 4.14 -2.16
CA VAL A 109 -0.40 3.07 -2.39
C VAL A 109 -0.85 2.15 -3.52
N LEU A 110 -2.17 1.95 -3.73
CA LEU A 110 -2.72 1.17 -4.85
C LEU A 110 -2.37 1.78 -6.21
N TRP A 111 -2.09 3.08 -6.24
CA TRP A 111 -1.74 3.89 -7.41
C TRP A 111 -0.24 4.17 -7.51
N ASN A 112 0.57 3.56 -6.63
CA ASN A 112 2.02 3.71 -6.68
C ASN A 112 2.57 3.15 -7.99
N PRO A 113 3.10 3.97 -8.91
CA PRO A 113 3.54 3.50 -10.23
C PRO A 113 4.70 2.52 -10.15
N ALA A 114 5.60 2.65 -9.17
CA ALA A 114 6.68 1.70 -8.97
C ALA A 114 6.16 0.30 -8.60
N PHE A 115 5.12 0.24 -7.76
CA PHE A 115 4.48 -1.03 -7.38
C PHE A 115 3.68 -1.62 -8.54
N VAL A 116 2.83 -0.82 -9.19
CA VAL A 116 1.97 -1.28 -10.30
C VAL A 116 2.81 -1.78 -11.48
N MET A 117 3.87 -1.05 -11.87
CA MET A 117 4.75 -1.44 -12.97
C MET A 117 5.49 -2.74 -12.64
N ALA A 118 6.11 -2.83 -11.45
CA ALA A 118 6.82 -4.03 -11.03
C ALA A 118 5.89 -5.26 -10.99
N ALA A 119 4.71 -5.14 -10.38
CA ALA A 119 3.73 -6.21 -10.31
C ALA A 119 3.28 -6.67 -11.71
N SER A 120 2.99 -5.72 -12.61
CA SER A 120 2.58 -6.01 -13.99
C SER A 120 3.66 -6.76 -14.77
N GLN A 121 4.94 -6.35 -14.67
CA GLN A 121 6.05 -7.02 -15.34
C GLN A 121 6.28 -8.44 -14.79
N LEU A 122 6.24 -8.61 -13.45
CA LEU A 122 6.49 -9.91 -12.82
C LEU A 122 5.36 -10.91 -13.08
N LEU A 123 4.11 -10.45 -13.13
CA LEU A 123 2.93 -11.29 -13.41
C LEU A 123 2.66 -11.44 -14.93
N GLY A 124 3.34 -10.66 -15.77
CA GLY A 124 3.23 -10.74 -17.22
C GLY A 124 1.93 -10.19 -17.80
N GLY A 125 1.28 -9.24 -17.13
CA GLY A 125 0.02 -8.66 -17.61
C GLY A 125 -0.62 -7.66 -16.66
N SER A 126 -1.89 -7.38 -16.89
CA SER A 126 -2.69 -6.50 -16.04
C SER A 126 -2.80 -7.04 -14.62
N VAL A 127 -2.73 -6.14 -13.65
CA VAL A 127 -2.86 -6.49 -12.23
C VAL A 127 -4.13 -5.91 -11.65
N ARG A 128 -4.64 -6.58 -10.62
CA ARG A 128 -5.79 -6.11 -9.83
C ARG A 128 -5.43 -6.19 -8.37
N PHE A 129 -5.75 -5.12 -7.64
CA PHE A 129 -5.67 -5.13 -6.19
C PHE A 129 -6.69 -6.13 -5.59
N TRP A 130 -6.25 -6.89 -4.61
CA TRP A 130 -7.09 -7.83 -3.86
C TRP A 130 -7.45 -7.27 -2.50
N HIS A 131 -6.49 -7.08 -1.64
CA HIS A 131 -6.63 -6.43 -0.34
C HIS A 131 -5.25 -5.99 0.19
N ASP A 132 -5.25 -5.12 1.18
CA ASP A 132 -4.08 -4.80 2.00
C ASP A 132 -4.08 -5.60 3.29
N GLN A 133 -2.92 -5.64 3.91
CA GLN A 133 -2.73 -6.22 5.23
C GLN A 133 -1.59 -5.49 5.93
N LEU A 134 -1.84 -4.98 7.12
CA LEU A 134 -0.87 -4.29 7.96
C LEU A 134 -0.52 -5.15 9.18
N PHE A 135 0.78 -5.13 9.52
CA PHE A 135 1.34 -5.77 10.70
C PHE A 135 2.25 -4.80 11.44
#